data_9e9b2f03199ab34f63885f8dd5a35102
#
_entry.id   9e9b2f03199ab34f63885f8dd5a35102
#
_cell.length_a   1.000
_cell.length_b   1.000
_cell.length_c   1.000
_cell.angle_alpha   90.00
_cell.angle_beta   90.00
_cell.angle_gamma   90.00
#
_symmetry.space_group_name_H-M   'P 1'
#
loop_
_entity.id
_entity.type
_entity.pdbx_description
1 polymer ?
#
loop_
_entity_poly.entity_id
_entity_poly.type
_entity_poly.pdbx_seq_one_letter_code
_entity_poly.pdbx_strand_id
1 'polypeptide(L)'
;MKTLKVLRLIAAVLAEIFIVIAFVDMYRETETGALLLLMVFFMSSVSFIYSESRKMGSRRELIRHITPGTLYGKMLFYAAFALVAMVAAFIDPEDMLLMSACFFLGVFNSLDSYILYRFRKSIS
;
A
#
# COMPACT_ATOMS: atom_id res chain seq x y z
N MET A 1 0.54 -7.77 -16.98
CA MET A 1 0.84 -8.12 -15.57
C MET A 1 2.22 -7.69 -15.11
N LYS A 2 3.23 -7.85 -15.98
CA LYS A 2 4.60 -7.47 -15.63
C LYS A 2 4.71 -5.98 -15.26
N THR A 3 4.08 -5.11 -16.03
CA THR A 3 4.07 -3.66 -15.78
C THR A 3 3.40 -3.33 -14.45
N LEU A 4 2.28 -4.00 -14.12
CA LEU A 4 1.57 -3.77 -12.88
C LEU A 4 2.40 -4.17 -11.66
N LYS A 5 3.15 -5.27 -11.77
CA LYS A 5 4.04 -5.72 -10.69
C LYS A 5 5.18 -4.73 -10.47
N VAL A 6 5.74 -4.19 -11.54
CA VAL A 6 6.79 -3.16 -11.46
C VAL A 6 6.23 -1.89 -10.81
N LEU A 7 5.05 -1.46 -11.21
CA LEU A 7 4.40 -0.28 -10.61
C LEU A 7 4.13 -0.51 -9.11
N ARG A 8 3.68 -1.71 -8.74
CA ARG A 8 3.46 -2.06 -7.34
C ARG A 8 4.77 -1.99 -6.55
N LEU A 9 5.85 -2.51 -7.10
CA LEU A 9 7.17 -2.46 -6.46
C LEU A 9 7.63 -1.01 -6.27
N ILE A 10 7.50 -0.20 -7.30
CA ILE A 10 7.87 1.22 -7.24
C ILE A 10 7.06 1.94 -6.17
N ALA A 11 5.75 1.71 -6.12
CA ALA A 11 4.89 2.32 -5.12
C ALA A 11 5.28 1.90 -3.71
N ALA A 12 5.61 0.62 -3.50
CA ALA A 12 6.05 0.12 -2.19
C ALA A 12 7.36 0.77 -1.75
N VAL A 13 8.35 0.87 -2.65
CA VAL A 13 9.64 1.48 -2.33
C VAL A 13 9.46 2.95 -2.00
N LEU A 14 8.67 3.68 -2.78
CA LEU A 14 8.40 5.09 -2.51
C LEU A 14 7.67 5.28 -1.18
N ALA A 15 6.70 4.42 -0.87
CA ALA A 15 5.99 4.46 0.40
C ALA A 15 6.94 4.28 1.58
N GLU A 16 7.85 3.30 1.49
CA GLU A 16 8.82 3.03 2.54
C GLU A 16 9.79 4.21 2.72
N ILE A 17 10.26 4.80 1.62
CA ILE A 17 11.16 5.97 1.67
C ILE A 17 10.46 7.14 2.36
N PHE A 18 9.22 7.44 1.98
CA PHE A 18 8.48 8.55 2.59
C PHE A 18 8.16 8.30 4.05
N ILE A 19 7.88 7.04 4.43
CA ILE A 19 7.65 6.70 5.83
C ILE A 19 8.90 6.93 6.66
N VAL A 20 10.07 6.54 6.15
CA VAL A 20 11.34 6.75 6.85
C VAL A 20 11.63 8.24 7.03
N ILE A 21 11.43 9.04 5.97
CA ILE A 21 11.64 10.48 6.04
C ILE A 21 10.67 11.11 7.05
N ALA A 22 9.41 10.72 7.01
CA ALA A 22 8.40 11.21 7.94
C ALA A 22 8.72 10.79 9.39
N PHE A 23 9.26 9.59 9.59
CA PHE A 23 9.67 9.10 10.90
C PHE A 23 10.79 9.99 11.47
N VAL A 24 11.81 10.29 10.67
CA VAL A 24 12.92 11.14 11.10
C VAL A 24 12.42 12.55 11.46
N ASP A 25 11.49 13.08 10.65
CA ASP A 25 10.93 14.40 10.88
C ASP A 25 10.08 14.44 12.16
N MET A 26 9.20 13.46 12.35
CA MET A 26 8.32 13.42 13.53
C MET A 26 9.06 13.03 14.81
N TYR A 27 10.16 12.30 14.71
CA TYR A 27 10.93 11.90 15.90
C TYR A 27 11.44 13.13 16.67
N ARG A 28 11.70 14.22 15.97
CA ARG A 28 12.16 15.47 16.57
C ARG A 28 11.04 16.19 17.34
N GLU A 29 9.78 15.95 16.98
CA GLU A 29 8.64 16.67 17.56
C GLU A 29 7.91 15.85 18.62
N THR A 30 7.57 14.58 18.32
CA THR A 30 6.83 13.72 19.25
C THR A 30 7.28 12.27 19.15
N GLU A 31 7.66 11.66 20.30
CA GLU A 31 8.05 10.26 20.34
C GLU A 31 6.89 9.32 20.01
N THR A 32 5.66 9.67 20.44
CA THR A 32 4.47 8.84 20.20
C THR A 32 4.17 8.74 18.71
N GLY A 33 4.23 9.86 18.00
CA GLY A 33 4.05 9.88 16.56
C GLY A 33 5.10 9.05 15.82
N ALA A 34 6.36 9.15 16.28
CA ALA A 34 7.46 8.37 15.70
C ALA A 34 7.24 6.87 15.89
N LEU A 35 6.75 6.44 17.05
CA LEU A 35 6.44 5.03 17.31
C LEU A 35 5.32 4.52 16.41
N LEU A 36 4.28 5.32 16.19
CA LEU A 36 3.19 4.97 15.29
C LEU A 36 3.69 4.80 13.86
N LEU A 37 4.56 5.70 13.38
CA LEU A 37 5.16 5.59 12.06
C LEU A 37 6.05 4.37 11.94
N LEU A 38 6.79 4.03 13.00
CA LEU A 38 7.62 2.83 13.02
C LEU A 38 6.76 1.58 12.88
N MET A 39 5.61 1.53 13.54
CA MET A 39 4.66 0.43 13.40
C MET A 39 4.12 0.34 11.98
N VAL A 40 3.75 1.46 11.37
CA VAL A 40 3.27 1.51 9.99
C VAL A 40 4.36 1.03 9.03
N PHE A 41 5.60 1.48 9.23
CA PHE A 41 6.75 1.04 8.43
C PHE A 41 6.93 -0.47 8.52
N PHE A 42 6.89 -1.02 9.73
CA PHE A 42 7.05 -2.46 9.94
C PHE A 42 5.93 -3.24 9.26
N MET A 43 4.69 -2.81 9.43
CA MET A 43 3.52 -3.49 8.83
C MET A 43 3.56 -3.43 7.31
N SER A 44 3.93 -2.29 6.74
CA SER A 44 4.01 -2.16 5.28
C SER A 44 5.16 -2.98 4.71
N SER A 45 6.31 -3.07 5.40
CA SER A 45 7.43 -3.90 5.00
C SER A 45 7.05 -5.38 4.98
N VAL A 46 6.36 -5.85 6.03
CA VAL A 46 5.89 -7.23 6.10
C VAL A 46 4.89 -7.51 4.97
N SER A 47 3.95 -6.60 4.75
CA SER A 47 2.97 -6.74 3.67
C SER A 47 3.63 -6.79 2.29
N PHE A 48 4.62 -5.94 2.07
CA PHE A 48 5.38 -5.91 0.81
C PHE A 48 6.14 -7.21 0.59
N ILE A 49 6.90 -7.67 1.60
CA ILE A 49 7.65 -8.92 1.52
C ILE A 49 6.71 -10.09 1.26
N TYR A 50 5.58 -10.13 1.96
CA TYR A 50 4.58 -11.18 1.81
C TYR A 50 4.02 -11.21 0.38
N SER A 51 3.67 -10.05 -0.18
CA SER A 51 3.11 -10.01 -1.54
C SER A 51 4.12 -10.37 -2.62
N GLU A 52 5.41 -10.05 -2.42
CA GLU A 52 6.47 -10.39 -3.39
C GLU A 52 6.94 -11.83 -3.26
N SER A 53 7.02 -12.38 -2.04
CA SER A 53 7.55 -13.72 -1.79
C SER A 53 6.50 -14.83 -1.96
N ARG A 54 5.23 -14.49 -1.98
CA ARG A 54 4.16 -15.47 -2.04
C ARG A 54 4.16 -16.19 -3.38
N LYS A 55 4.31 -17.52 -3.33
CA LYS A 55 4.24 -18.38 -4.51
C LYS A 55 2.82 -18.40 -5.07
N MET A 56 2.70 -18.40 -6.39
CA MET A 56 1.40 -18.37 -7.06
C MET A 56 0.46 -19.51 -6.66
N GLY A 57 1.03 -20.67 -6.33
CA GLY A 57 0.21 -21.82 -5.89
C GLY A 57 -0.51 -21.56 -4.57
N SER A 58 0.18 -20.95 -3.60
CA SER A 58 -0.43 -20.61 -2.32
C SER A 58 -1.50 -19.53 -2.47
N ARG A 59 -1.26 -18.55 -3.34
CA ARG A 59 -2.24 -17.50 -3.64
C ARG A 59 -3.49 -18.07 -4.28
N ARG A 60 -3.34 -19.09 -5.13
CA ARG A 60 -4.46 -19.71 -5.83
C ARG A 60 -5.48 -20.28 -4.85
N GLU A 61 -5.04 -20.95 -3.80
CA GLU A 61 -5.94 -21.51 -2.79
C GLU A 61 -6.65 -20.43 -1.98
N LEU A 62 -5.91 -19.40 -1.55
CA LEU A 62 -6.49 -18.29 -0.80
C LEU A 62 -7.50 -17.50 -1.62
N ILE A 63 -7.19 -17.26 -2.89
CA ILE A 63 -8.02 -16.43 -3.75
C ILE A 63 -9.31 -17.14 -4.14
N ARG A 64 -9.32 -18.47 -4.19
CA ARG A 64 -10.54 -19.25 -4.49
C ARG A 64 -11.67 -18.95 -3.50
N HIS A 65 -11.34 -18.65 -2.26
CA HIS A 65 -12.32 -18.37 -1.22
C HIS A 65 -12.78 -16.92 -1.19
N ILE A 66 -12.14 -16.03 -1.97
CA ILE A 66 -12.47 -14.62 -2.02
C ILE A 66 -13.24 -14.34 -3.31
N THR A 67 -14.37 -13.64 -3.19
CA THR A 67 -15.16 -13.27 -4.36
C THR A 67 -14.43 -12.19 -5.17
N PRO A 68 -14.54 -12.20 -6.52
CA PRO A 68 -13.94 -11.14 -7.32
C PRO A 68 -14.44 -9.74 -6.96
N GLY A 69 -15.71 -9.63 -6.56
CA GLY A 69 -16.29 -8.35 -6.14
C GLY A 69 -15.61 -7.76 -4.91
N THR A 70 -15.19 -8.61 -3.96
CA THR A 70 -14.47 -8.17 -2.76
C THR A 70 -13.11 -7.58 -3.13
N LEU A 71 -12.38 -8.22 -4.05
CA LEU A 71 -11.08 -7.73 -4.51
C LEU A 71 -11.22 -6.41 -5.26
N TYR A 72 -12.23 -6.31 -6.10
CA TYR A 72 -12.52 -5.07 -6.82
C TYR A 72 -12.89 -3.94 -5.87
N GLY A 73 -13.70 -4.25 -4.85
CA GLY A 73 -14.07 -3.29 -3.81
C GLY A 73 -12.87 -2.79 -3.02
N LYS A 74 -11.93 -3.68 -2.68
CA LYS A 74 -10.68 -3.30 -2.02
C LYS A 74 -9.83 -2.38 -2.90
N MET A 75 -9.74 -2.69 -4.19
CA MET A 75 -9.02 -1.85 -5.13
C MET A 75 -9.58 -0.43 -5.15
N LEU A 76 -10.90 -0.29 -5.24
CA LEU A 76 -11.56 1.00 -5.24
C LEU A 76 -11.38 1.73 -3.90
N PHE A 77 -11.47 1.00 -2.79
CA PHE A 77 -11.28 1.57 -1.46
C PHE A 77 -9.88 2.19 -1.31
N TYR A 78 -8.85 1.45 -1.69
CA TYR A 78 -7.48 1.94 -1.58
C TYR A 78 -7.18 3.06 -2.58
N ALA A 79 -7.79 3.01 -3.76
CA ALA A 79 -7.69 4.11 -4.73
C ALA A 79 -8.30 5.40 -4.18
N ALA A 80 -9.47 5.30 -3.55
CA ALA A 80 -10.12 6.44 -2.91
C ALA A 80 -9.28 6.97 -1.74
N PHE A 81 -8.70 6.06 -0.93
CA PHE A 81 -7.80 6.42 0.16
C PHE A 81 -6.59 7.19 -0.37
N ALA A 82 -5.99 6.74 -1.46
CA ALA A 82 -4.85 7.42 -2.08
C ALA A 82 -5.24 8.82 -2.57
N LEU A 83 -6.41 8.96 -3.19
CA LEU A 83 -6.90 10.26 -3.64
C LEU A 83 -7.12 11.24 -2.48
N VAL A 84 -7.71 10.76 -1.39
CA VAL A 84 -7.93 11.58 -0.19
C VAL A 84 -6.61 12.02 0.40
N ALA A 85 -5.63 11.13 0.47
CA ALA A 85 -4.30 11.45 0.98
C ALA A 85 -3.60 12.50 0.10
N MET A 86 -3.73 12.39 -1.22
CA MET A 86 -3.15 13.36 -2.15
C MET A 86 -3.78 14.75 -1.97
N VAL A 87 -5.11 14.83 -1.87
CA VAL A 87 -5.80 16.09 -1.64
C VAL A 87 -5.39 16.69 -0.30
N ALA A 88 -5.31 15.87 0.75
CA ALA A 88 -4.89 16.33 2.08
C ALA A 88 -3.45 16.88 2.06
N ALA A 89 -2.55 16.29 1.27
CA ALA A 89 -1.18 16.79 1.13
C ALA A 89 -1.14 18.19 0.53
N PHE A 90 -2.04 18.48 -0.42
CA PHE A 90 -2.12 19.81 -1.02
C PHE A 90 -2.77 20.85 -0.10
N ILE A 91 -3.74 20.42 0.72
CA ILE A 91 -4.45 21.32 1.64
C ILE A 91 -3.55 21.69 2.84
N ASP A 92 -2.80 20.72 3.36
CA ASP A 92 -1.96 20.89 4.54
C ASP A 92 -0.51 20.50 4.22
N PRO A 93 0.33 21.44 3.75
CA PRO A 93 1.73 21.15 3.41
C PRO A 93 2.59 20.69 4.59
N GLU A 94 2.18 20.98 5.83
CA GLU A 94 2.94 20.56 7.01
C GLU A 94 2.99 19.04 7.15
N ASP A 95 1.89 18.35 6.76
CA ASP A 95 1.80 16.90 6.80
C ASP A 95 2.09 16.26 5.45
N MET A 96 2.72 16.99 4.54
CA MET A 96 2.96 16.53 3.17
C MET A 96 3.70 15.20 3.09
N LEU A 97 4.73 15.02 3.93
CA LEU A 97 5.52 13.78 3.95
C LEU A 97 4.67 12.58 4.37
N LEU A 98 3.90 12.75 5.45
CA LEU A 98 3.02 11.69 5.95
C LEU A 98 1.92 11.36 4.94
N MET A 99 1.30 12.39 4.37
CA MET A 99 0.24 12.20 3.38
C MET A 99 0.77 11.57 2.09
N SER A 100 2.00 11.90 1.69
CA SER A 100 2.65 11.27 0.54
C SER A 100 2.90 9.79 0.80
N ALA A 101 3.35 9.43 2.01
CA ALA A 101 3.51 8.03 2.40
C ALA A 101 2.17 7.29 2.34
N CYS A 102 1.10 7.90 2.84
CA CYS A 102 -0.24 7.32 2.79
C CYS A 102 -0.72 7.14 1.34
N PHE A 103 -0.44 8.11 0.48
CA PHE A 103 -0.77 8.02 -0.94
C PHE A 103 -0.12 6.82 -1.60
N PHE A 104 1.19 6.65 -1.39
CA PHE A 104 1.91 5.53 -2.00
C PHE A 104 1.50 4.19 -1.40
N LEU A 105 1.17 4.14 -0.11
CA LEU A 105 0.62 2.92 0.50
C LEU A 105 -0.72 2.56 -0.11
N GLY A 106 -1.58 3.56 -0.33
CA GLY A 106 -2.88 3.35 -0.99
C GLY A 106 -2.70 2.84 -2.41
N VAL A 107 -1.78 3.43 -3.16
CA VAL A 107 -1.48 2.97 -4.53
C VAL A 107 -0.96 1.55 -4.54
N PHE A 108 -0.03 1.22 -3.63
CA PHE A 108 0.50 -0.14 -3.51
C PHE A 108 -0.62 -1.16 -3.25
N ASN A 109 -1.47 -0.88 -2.25
CA ASN A 109 -2.56 -1.79 -1.89
C ASN A 109 -3.59 -1.91 -3.00
N SER A 110 -3.89 -0.81 -3.70
CA SER A 110 -4.81 -0.81 -4.83
C SER A 110 -4.29 -1.68 -5.97
N LEU A 111 -3.01 -1.51 -6.31
CA LEU A 111 -2.37 -2.31 -7.36
C LEU A 111 -2.31 -3.79 -6.99
N ASP A 112 -1.97 -4.10 -5.72
CA ASP A 112 -1.94 -5.49 -5.26
C ASP A 112 -3.33 -6.13 -5.35
N SER A 113 -4.36 -5.42 -4.93
CA SER A 113 -5.74 -5.91 -5.02
C SER A 113 -6.18 -6.10 -6.47
N TYR A 114 -5.78 -5.21 -7.37
CA TYR A 114 -6.08 -5.33 -8.79
C TYR A 114 -5.38 -6.54 -9.41
N ILE A 115 -4.11 -6.77 -9.06
CA ILE A 115 -3.37 -7.95 -9.54
C ILE A 115 -4.06 -9.23 -9.07
N LEU A 116 -4.48 -9.27 -7.81
CA LEU A 116 -5.22 -10.41 -7.26
C LEU A 116 -6.58 -10.59 -7.96
N TYR A 117 -7.26 -9.49 -8.24
CA TYR A 117 -8.55 -9.53 -8.95
C TYR A 117 -8.39 -10.13 -10.34
N ARG A 118 -7.39 -9.71 -11.09
CA ARG A 118 -7.13 -10.25 -12.42
C ARG A 118 -6.76 -11.72 -12.36
N PHE A 119 -5.96 -12.10 -11.37
CA PHE A 119 -5.59 -13.50 -11.16
C PHE A 119 -6.82 -14.35 -10.82
N ARG A 120 -7.68 -13.87 -9.94
CA ARG A 120 -8.91 -14.57 -9.56
C ARG A 120 -9.83 -14.77 -10.78
N LYS A 121 -9.91 -13.76 -11.64
CA LYS A 121 -10.73 -13.82 -12.84
C LYS A 121 -10.20 -14.84 -13.83
N SER A 122 -8.88 -15.02 -13.90
CA SER A 122 -8.27 -15.96 -14.83
C SER A 122 -8.47 -17.43 -14.43
N ILE A 123 -8.68 -17.70 -13.13
CA ILE A 123 -8.87 -19.07 -12.63
C ILE A 123 -10.33 -19.46 -12.44
N SER A 124 -11.28 -18.55 -12.67
CA SER A 124 -12.71 -18.82 -12.53
C SER A 124 -13.32 -19.44 -13.81
#